data_6f6d5ecb401ffbfa8af9ab7febe4e3bb
#
_entry.id   6f6d5ecb401ffbfa8af9ab7febe4e3bb
#
_cell.length_a   1.000
_cell.length_b   1.000
_cell.length_c   1.000
_cell.angle_alpha   90.00
_cell.angle_beta   90.00
_cell.angle_gamma   90.00
#
_symmetry.space_group_name_H-M   'P 1'
#
loop_
_entity.id
_entity.type
_entity.pdbx_description
1 polymer ?
#
loop_
_entity_poly.entity_id
_entity_poly.type
_entity_poly.pdbx_seq_one_letter_code
_entity_poly.pdbx_strand_id
1 'polypeptide(L)'
;MKKEELKHLIQKYKDNQLTTDEVQRLKEAFHKEEFESIFDQATEEIFLEISDPSGEIDSENLYNSISRKISLQEKQPYRLRNWFYITAASVAAVILLFFYLNTTINPNSTKEIALANQEQNMILPGGAKAKLVLEDGQIVDLANLPADTTLQLAGYTIIKNAKGELTYTLKDSKLASAGLYNTIVTPRGGEYNLQLPDGSKISVNASSTIRYPLQFDREKREVELDGEAYFEVKQMVKNNKTIPFIVKTREQTLKVLGTSFNINSYSDQIETTLVEGKVELSYPNSKGRLLNPNQQSRYHSKDESFDIKDVDPFYTIAWKNGNFAFENASLSTVMKDLERWYNVEVEYRGNISKIRFSGTISKYEHIDKVLKAIELTGSVKFKIEERRIIVMN
;
A
#
# COMPACT_ATOMS: atom_id res chain seq x y z
N MET A 1 25.04 19.24 -23.74
CA MET A 1 25.61 17.90 -23.95
C MET A 1 24.99 17.32 -25.23
N LYS A 2 25.73 16.57 -26.05
CA LYS A 2 25.17 15.94 -27.24
C LYS A 2 24.57 14.58 -26.88
N LYS A 3 23.59 14.09 -27.67
CA LYS A 3 22.92 12.80 -27.42
C LYS A 3 23.88 11.61 -27.36
N GLU A 4 24.90 11.61 -28.21
CA GLU A 4 25.94 10.55 -28.22
C GLU A 4 26.82 10.58 -26.97
N GLU A 5 27.09 11.75 -26.42
CA GLU A 5 27.84 11.93 -25.19
C GLU A 5 27.04 11.41 -23.97
N LEU A 6 25.73 11.64 -23.97
CA LEU A 6 24.84 11.11 -22.94
C LEU A 6 24.81 9.57 -22.96
N LYS A 7 24.66 8.96 -24.13
CA LYS A 7 24.71 7.51 -24.29
C LYS A 7 26.02 6.90 -23.78
N HIS A 8 27.14 7.58 -24.08
CA HIS A 8 28.45 7.13 -23.59
C HIS A 8 28.57 7.22 -22.06
N LEU A 9 28.01 8.26 -21.45
CA LEU A 9 27.98 8.40 -19.98
C LEU A 9 27.08 7.34 -19.34
N ILE A 10 25.95 7.01 -19.95
CA ILE A 10 25.05 5.92 -19.49
C ILE A 10 25.77 4.56 -19.58
N GLN A 11 26.50 4.30 -20.65
CA GLN A 11 27.29 3.06 -20.77
C GLN A 11 28.40 2.98 -19.71
N LYS A 12 29.16 4.05 -19.49
CA LYS A 12 30.15 4.12 -18.41
C LYS A 12 29.54 3.96 -17.01
N TYR A 13 28.29 4.39 -16.83
CA TYR A 13 27.55 4.16 -15.59
C TYR A 13 27.25 2.67 -15.37
N LYS A 14 26.79 1.97 -16.44
CA LYS A 14 26.60 0.50 -16.42
C LYS A 14 27.90 -0.22 -16.01
N ASP A 15 29.03 0.20 -16.56
CA ASP A 15 30.32 -0.41 -16.33
C ASP A 15 30.99 0.03 -15.00
N ASN A 16 30.30 0.85 -14.18
CA ASN A 16 30.79 1.42 -12.92
C ASN A 16 32.12 2.20 -13.06
N GLN A 17 32.33 2.88 -14.20
CA GLN A 17 33.55 3.57 -14.60
C GLN A 17 33.43 5.11 -14.66
N LEU A 18 32.35 5.70 -14.12
CA LEU A 18 32.15 7.14 -14.12
C LEU A 18 33.12 7.85 -13.15
N THR A 19 33.69 8.96 -13.61
CA THR A 19 34.40 9.92 -12.76
C THR A 19 33.42 10.86 -12.06
N THR A 20 33.88 11.56 -11.01
CA THR A 20 33.04 12.50 -10.24
C THR A 20 32.41 13.60 -11.10
N ASP A 21 33.20 14.15 -12.07
CA ASP A 21 32.72 15.18 -13.00
C ASP A 21 31.69 14.62 -13.99
N GLU A 22 31.88 13.39 -14.45
CA GLU A 22 30.93 12.70 -15.34
C GLU A 22 29.60 12.37 -14.66
N VAL A 23 29.64 12.02 -13.36
CA VAL A 23 28.43 11.85 -12.54
C VAL A 23 27.63 13.14 -12.43
N GLN A 24 28.33 14.28 -12.21
CA GLN A 24 27.66 15.58 -12.14
C GLN A 24 27.00 15.96 -13.47
N ARG A 25 27.68 15.73 -14.59
CA ARG A 25 27.16 15.97 -15.95
C ARG A 25 25.99 15.08 -16.29
N LEU A 26 25.99 13.83 -15.85
CA LEU A 26 24.87 12.89 -16.00
C LEU A 26 23.64 13.34 -15.20
N LYS A 27 23.83 13.83 -13.96
CA LYS A 27 22.76 14.40 -13.13
C LYS A 27 22.12 15.65 -13.76
N GLU A 28 22.94 16.55 -14.30
CA GLU A 28 22.44 17.75 -14.99
C GLU A 28 21.63 17.42 -16.26
N ALA A 29 21.98 16.31 -16.93
CA ALA A 29 21.25 15.86 -18.09
C ALA A 29 19.90 15.23 -17.72
N PHE A 30 19.81 14.57 -16.58
CA PHE A 30 18.58 13.90 -16.11
C PHE A 30 17.41 14.85 -15.90
N HIS A 31 17.66 16.13 -15.62
CA HIS A 31 16.64 17.15 -15.43
C HIS A 31 16.25 17.91 -16.71
N LYS A 32 16.72 17.47 -17.89
CA LYS A 32 16.41 18.12 -19.17
C LYS A 32 15.42 17.28 -19.96
N GLU A 33 14.23 17.83 -20.24
CA GLU A 33 13.16 17.17 -21.01
C GLU A 33 13.64 16.64 -22.37
N GLU A 34 14.64 17.31 -23.01
CA GLU A 34 15.20 16.89 -24.30
C GLU A 34 15.92 15.53 -24.29
N PHE A 35 16.23 14.99 -23.10
CA PHE A 35 16.94 13.71 -22.91
C PHE A 35 16.06 12.60 -22.29
N GLU A 36 14.83 12.89 -21.92
CA GLU A 36 13.91 11.96 -21.27
C GLU A 36 13.76 10.66 -22.07
N SER A 37 13.53 10.76 -23.38
CA SER A 37 13.39 9.57 -24.25
C SER A 37 14.64 8.69 -24.34
N ILE A 38 15.84 9.26 -24.09
CA ILE A 38 17.10 8.50 -24.10
C ILE A 38 17.28 7.76 -22.78
N PHE A 39 16.87 8.38 -21.66
CA PHE A 39 16.87 7.71 -20.36
C PHE A 39 15.84 6.58 -20.31
N ASP A 40 14.64 6.78 -20.87
CA ASP A 40 13.61 5.75 -20.96
C ASP A 40 14.08 4.54 -21.78
N GLN A 41 14.67 4.79 -22.96
CA GLN A 41 15.22 3.72 -23.80
C GLN A 41 16.38 2.99 -23.11
N ALA A 42 17.27 3.70 -22.43
CA ALA A 42 18.38 3.08 -21.71
C ALA A 42 17.91 2.28 -20.48
N THR A 43 16.83 2.71 -19.84
CA THR A 43 16.20 1.99 -18.72
C THR A 43 15.53 0.71 -19.23
N GLU A 44 14.86 0.75 -20.37
CA GLU A 44 14.23 -0.41 -21.00
C GLU A 44 15.29 -1.44 -21.46
N GLU A 45 16.40 -1.00 -22.07
CA GLU A 45 17.53 -1.87 -22.42
C GLU A 45 18.17 -2.53 -21.17
N ILE A 46 18.35 -1.78 -20.07
CA ILE A 46 18.85 -2.31 -18.80
C ILE A 46 17.89 -3.36 -18.25
N PHE A 47 16.58 -3.10 -18.33
CA PHE A 47 15.55 -4.03 -17.85
C PHE A 47 15.52 -5.33 -18.67
N LEU A 48 15.77 -5.27 -19.97
CA LEU A 48 15.85 -6.44 -20.85
C LEU A 48 17.14 -7.26 -20.67
N GLU A 49 18.26 -6.61 -20.35
CA GLU A 49 19.53 -7.32 -20.04
C GLU A 49 19.53 -7.99 -18.65
N ILE A 50 18.73 -7.48 -17.70
CA ILE A 50 18.60 -8.02 -16.34
C ILE A 50 17.55 -9.13 -16.23
N SER A 51 16.85 -9.45 -17.30
CA SER A 51 15.87 -10.57 -17.34
C SER A 51 16.52 -11.97 -17.35
N ASP A 52 17.62 -12.16 -16.64
CA ASP A 52 18.09 -13.46 -16.17
C ASP A 52 17.39 -13.78 -14.84
N PRO A 53 16.66 -14.90 -14.68
CA PRO A 53 15.71 -15.11 -13.59
C PRO A 53 16.32 -15.40 -12.20
N SER A 54 17.58 -15.06 -11.96
CA SER A 54 18.30 -15.38 -10.71
C SER A 54 18.92 -14.21 -9.96
N GLY A 55 18.69 -12.94 -10.33
CA GLY A 55 19.31 -11.77 -9.70
C GLY A 55 18.32 -10.77 -9.13
N GLU A 56 18.17 -10.72 -7.81
CA GLU A 56 17.50 -9.65 -7.07
C GLU A 56 18.24 -8.32 -7.21
N ILE A 57 17.56 -7.28 -7.71
CA ILE A 57 18.07 -5.91 -7.65
C ILE A 57 17.59 -5.27 -6.36
N ASP A 58 18.52 -5.13 -5.42
CA ASP A 58 18.30 -4.37 -4.18
C ASP A 58 18.50 -2.87 -4.45
N SER A 59 17.39 -2.17 -4.68
CA SER A 59 17.35 -0.72 -4.89
C SER A 59 17.89 0.09 -3.70
N GLU A 60 17.88 -0.47 -2.50
CA GLU A 60 18.37 0.14 -1.27
C GLU A 60 19.91 0.11 -1.21
N ASN A 61 20.54 -0.95 -1.70
CA ASN A 61 21.98 -1.05 -1.86
C ASN A 61 22.54 -0.08 -2.92
N LEU A 62 21.80 0.21 -3.98
CA LEU A 62 22.18 1.19 -4.98
C LEU A 62 22.19 2.60 -4.38
N TYR A 63 21.16 2.98 -3.63
CA TYR A 63 21.08 4.27 -2.95
C TYR A 63 22.16 4.44 -1.88
N ASN A 64 22.40 3.42 -1.06
CA ASN A 64 23.41 3.43 0.00
C ASN A 64 24.85 3.42 -0.54
N SER A 65 25.11 2.79 -1.70
CA SER A 65 26.43 2.79 -2.34
C SER A 65 26.79 4.16 -2.93
N ILE A 66 25.80 4.89 -3.44
CA ILE A 66 25.96 6.27 -3.93
C ILE A 66 26.20 7.23 -2.77
N SER A 67 25.45 7.12 -1.68
CA SER A 67 25.59 7.98 -0.50
C SER A 67 26.91 7.79 0.25
N ARG A 68 27.43 6.57 0.30
CA ARG A 68 28.70 6.25 0.99
C ARG A 68 29.94 6.76 0.27
N LYS A 69 29.93 6.87 -1.07
CA LYS A 69 31.05 7.43 -1.85
C LYS A 69 31.15 8.96 -1.75
N ILE A 70 30.08 9.64 -1.36
CA ILE A 70 30.04 11.11 -1.22
C ILE A 70 30.65 11.57 0.12
N SER A 71 30.71 10.72 1.15
CA SER A 71 31.14 11.10 2.51
C SER A 71 32.62 10.88 2.84
N LEU A 72 33.45 10.41 1.91
CA LEU A 72 34.84 10.02 2.17
C LEU A 72 35.89 10.98 1.61
N GLN A 73 35.66 12.28 1.52
CA GLN A 73 36.71 13.29 1.29
C GLN A 73 36.71 14.36 2.37
N GLU A 74 37.25 14.05 3.54
CA GLU A 74 37.66 15.06 4.53
C GLU A 74 39.18 15.08 4.72
N LYS A 75 39.74 16.16 4.30
CA LYS A 75 40.81 17.08 4.69
C LYS A 75 41.85 16.64 5.73
N GLN A 76 43.10 16.82 5.36
CA GLN A 76 44.29 16.88 6.23
C GLN A 76 44.48 18.25 6.88
N PRO A 77 44.98 18.35 8.12
CA PRO A 77 45.17 19.63 8.83
C PRO A 77 46.55 20.22 8.65
N TYR A 78 46.63 21.52 8.38
CA TYR A 78 47.85 22.31 8.44
C TYR A 78 48.10 22.89 9.83
N ARG A 79 49.32 22.69 10.37
CA ARG A 79 49.83 23.33 11.58
C ARG A 79 50.16 24.78 11.27
N LEU A 80 49.67 25.74 12.07
CA LEU A 80 50.18 27.09 12.19
C LEU A 80 50.55 27.40 13.63
N ARG A 81 51.80 27.91 13.75
CA ARG A 81 52.50 28.29 14.98
C ARG A 81 52.41 29.82 15.15
N ASN A 82 51.91 30.25 16.27
CA ASN A 82 52.06 31.52 16.95
C ASN A 82 52.22 32.83 16.15
N TRP A 83 51.18 33.68 16.18
CA TRP A 83 51.33 35.11 16.38
C TRP A 83 50.17 35.66 17.21
N PHE A 84 50.44 35.99 18.44
CA PHE A 84 49.51 36.60 19.38
C PHE A 84 49.70 38.12 19.37
N TYR A 85 48.58 38.81 19.58
CA TYR A 85 48.46 40.26 19.93
C TYR A 85 48.53 41.27 18.79
N ILE A 86 47.47 41.45 18.04
CA ILE A 86 46.90 42.77 17.68
C ILE A 86 45.47 42.48 17.15
N THR A 87 44.48 43.18 17.75
CA THR A 87 43.10 43.30 17.24
C THR A 87 41.98 42.48 17.90
N ALA A 88 41.62 42.82 19.13
CA ALA A 88 40.34 42.42 19.70
C ALA A 88 39.12 43.17 19.06
N ALA A 89 39.36 44.27 18.33
CA ALA A 89 38.30 45.04 17.65
C ALA A 89 37.95 44.51 16.26
N SER A 90 38.88 43.87 15.55
CA SER A 90 38.63 43.28 14.21
C SER A 90 37.91 41.94 14.27
N VAL A 91 38.02 41.18 15.36
CA VAL A 91 37.33 39.91 15.53
C VAL A 91 35.81 40.11 15.70
N ALA A 92 35.40 41.14 16.45
CA ALA A 92 33.96 41.46 16.61
C ALA A 92 33.32 41.95 15.28
N ALA A 93 34.06 42.75 14.48
CA ALA A 93 33.59 43.20 13.19
C ALA A 93 33.51 42.05 12.16
N VAL A 94 34.44 41.09 12.20
CA VAL A 94 34.41 39.90 11.34
C VAL A 94 33.28 38.94 11.75
N ILE A 95 32.99 38.78 13.05
CA ILE A 95 31.88 37.97 13.54
C ILE A 95 30.54 38.62 13.17
N LEU A 96 30.41 39.95 13.31
CA LEU A 96 29.18 40.66 12.90
C LEU A 96 29.04 40.66 11.37
N LEU A 97 30.11 40.81 10.60
CA LEU A 97 30.09 40.68 9.14
C LEU A 97 29.79 39.24 8.72
N PHE A 98 30.35 38.24 9.41
CA PHE A 98 30.03 36.83 9.16
C PHE A 98 28.56 36.51 9.47
N PHE A 99 28.01 37.02 10.59
CA PHE A 99 26.58 36.91 10.89
C PHE A 99 25.71 37.67 9.87
N TYR A 100 26.09 38.88 9.49
CA TYR A 100 25.39 39.68 8.47
C TYR A 100 25.45 39.02 7.08
N LEU A 101 26.61 38.51 6.68
CA LEU A 101 26.75 37.77 5.42
C LEU A 101 26.02 36.41 5.46
N ASN A 102 26.02 35.69 6.58
CA ASN A 102 25.28 34.43 6.72
C ASN A 102 23.74 34.65 6.71
N THR A 103 23.25 35.76 7.24
CA THR A 103 21.84 36.08 7.17
C THR A 103 21.38 36.62 5.83
N THR A 104 22.31 37.25 5.05
CA THR A 104 21.98 37.82 3.72
C THR A 104 22.35 36.89 2.55
N ILE A 105 23.28 35.92 2.73
CA ILE A 105 23.76 35.05 1.66
C ILE A 105 23.17 33.62 1.73
N ASN A 106 22.42 33.26 2.79
CA ASN A 106 21.76 31.96 2.86
C ASN A 106 20.23 32.05 2.71
N PRO A 107 19.70 32.44 1.53
CA PRO A 107 18.28 32.30 1.26
C PRO A 107 17.85 30.82 1.08
N ASN A 108 18.81 29.89 1.07
CA ASN A 108 18.54 28.46 0.84
C ASN A 108 18.10 27.72 2.10
N SER A 109 18.44 28.18 3.32
CA SER A 109 17.96 27.52 4.55
C SER A 109 16.44 27.62 4.74
N THR A 110 15.85 28.72 4.29
CA THR A 110 14.38 28.86 4.31
C THR A 110 13.68 28.01 3.25
N LYS A 111 14.36 27.76 2.12
CA LYS A 111 13.84 26.85 1.08
C LYS A 111 14.00 25.39 1.47
N GLU A 112 15.10 24.99 2.09
CA GLU A 112 15.29 23.61 2.59
C GLU A 112 14.32 23.29 3.72
N ILE A 113 14.09 24.22 4.66
CA ILE A 113 13.08 24.07 5.71
C ILE A 113 11.67 24.04 5.13
N ALA A 114 11.38 24.85 4.09
CA ALA A 114 10.10 24.83 3.40
C ALA A 114 9.89 23.55 2.58
N LEU A 115 10.93 23.03 1.94
CA LEU A 115 10.90 21.74 1.21
C LEU A 115 10.77 20.56 2.19
N ALA A 116 11.53 20.54 3.27
CA ALA A 116 11.41 19.52 4.31
C ALA A 116 10.03 19.53 5.00
N ASN A 117 9.45 20.71 5.23
CA ASN A 117 8.09 20.85 5.74
C ASN A 117 7.02 20.45 4.69
N GLN A 118 7.28 20.61 3.40
CA GLN A 118 6.40 20.12 2.33
C GLN A 118 6.45 18.61 2.22
N GLU A 119 7.61 17.97 2.34
CA GLU A 119 7.74 16.50 2.34
C GLU A 119 7.09 15.87 3.58
N GLN A 120 7.18 16.51 4.75
CA GLN A 120 6.52 16.03 5.98
C GLN A 120 4.99 16.09 5.92
N ASN A 121 4.40 16.89 5.05
CA ASN A 121 2.95 17.02 4.89
C ASN A 121 2.38 16.23 3.70
N MET A 122 3.20 15.48 2.95
CA MET A 122 2.71 14.67 1.83
C MET A 122 1.89 13.49 2.34
N ILE A 123 0.64 13.41 1.87
CA ILE A 123 -0.23 12.26 2.14
C ILE A 123 0.14 11.14 1.15
N LEU A 124 0.90 10.19 1.65
CA LEU A 124 1.32 9.03 0.88
C LEU A 124 0.18 8.01 0.74
N PRO A 125 0.16 7.23 -0.35
CA PRO A 125 -0.77 6.12 -0.50
C PRO A 125 -0.55 5.06 0.58
N GLY A 126 -1.55 4.22 0.76
CA GLY A 126 -1.47 3.05 1.60
C GLY A 126 -0.46 2.02 1.09
N GLY A 127 -0.33 0.93 1.82
CA GLY A 127 0.59 -0.16 1.46
C GLY A 127 0.37 -1.42 2.28
N ALA A 128 1.29 -2.37 2.17
CA ALA A 128 1.24 -3.64 2.90
C ALA A 128 1.48 -3.41 4.40
N LYS A 129 0.41 -3.10 5.15
CA LYS A 129 0.44 -2.81 6.59
C LYS A 129 -0.64 -3.64 7.28
N ALA A 130 -0.24 -4.51 8.20
CA ALA A 130 -1.17 -5.27 9.02
C ALA A 130 -0.55 -5.62 10.37
N LYS A 131 -1.42 -5.90 11.34
CA LYS A 131 -1.07 -6.49 12.63
C LYS A 131 -1.64 -7.89 12.70
N LEU A 132 -0.85 -8.83 13.14
CA LEU A 132 -1.29 -10.17 13.47
C LEU A 132 -1.49 -10.23 14.98
N VAL A 133 -2.72 -10.49 15.42
CA VAL A 133 -3.06 -10.74 16.81
C VAL A 133 -3.15 -12.25 17.01
N LEU A 134 -2.29 -12.77 17.86
CA LEU A 134 -2.23 -14.19 18.19
C LEU A 134 -3.29 -14.55 19.24
N GLU A 135 -3.54 -15.85 19.42
CA GLU A 135 -4.52 -16.36 20.37
C GLU A 135 -4.26 -15.89 21.83
N ASP A 136 -2.99 -15.77 22.22
CA ASP A 136 -2.57 -15.30 23.54
C ASP A 136 -2.64 -13.77 23.71
N GLY A 137 -3.12 -13.06 22.69
CA GLY A 137 -3.23 -11.60 22.65
C GLY A 137 -1.93 -10.90 22.26
N GLN A 138 -0.84 -11.62 22.00
CA GLN A 138 0.39 -11.00 21.48
C GLN A 138 0.13 -10.39 20.10
N ILE A 139 0.66 -9.18 19.88
CA ILE A 139 0.53 -8.46 18.60
C ILE A 139 1.88 -8.44 17.88
N VAL A 140 1.89 -8.90 16.65
CA VAL A 140 3.03 -8.86 15.74
C VAL A 140 2.74 -7.83 14.65
N ASP A 141 3.57 -6.81 14.54
CA ASP A 141 3.48 -5.84 13.45
C ASP A 141 4.13 -6.43 12.18
N LEU A 142 3.30 -6.76 11.21
CA LEU A 142 3.73 -7.40 9.97
C LEU A 142 4.42 -6.43 9.02
N ALA A 143 4.19 -5.12 9.13
CA ALA A 143 4.87 -4.12 8.31
C ALA A 143 6.36 -4.04 8.65
N ASN A 144 6.69 -4.14 9.94
CA ASN A 144 8.05 -4.06 10.45
C ASN A 144 8.78 -5.41 10.51
N LEU A 145 8.07 -6.52 10.22
CA LEU A 145 8.68 -7.84 10.18
C LEU A 145 9.42 -8.02 8.85
N PRO A 146 10.75 -8.29 8.84
CA PRO A 146 11.48 -8.52 7.60
C PRO A 146 10.89 -9.65 6.77
N ALA A 147 11.11 -9.61 5.46
CA ALA A 147 10.81 -10.73 4.58
C ALA A 147 11.61 -11.97 5.00
N ASP A 148 11.13 -13.16 4.66
CA ASP A 148 11.71 -14.46 4.99
C ASP A 148 11.93 -14.70 6.50
N THR A 149 11.15 -13.99 7.33
CA THR A 149 11.18 -14.15 8.78
C THR A 149 10.35 -15.36 9.22
N THR A 150 10.94 -16.16 10.09
CA THR A 150 10.27 -17.30 10.74
C THR A 150 10.02 -16.98 12.22
N LEU A 151 8.76 -16.90 12.61
CA LEU A 151 8.33 -16.76 14.01
C LEU A 151 8.04 -18.16 14.58
N GLN A 152 8.81 -18.54 15.59
CA GLN A 152 8.60 -19.79 16.33
C GLN A 152 7.67 -19.50 17.51
N LEU A 153 6.49 -20.12 17.51
CA LEU A 153 5.50 -20.00 18.57
C LEU A 153 5.30 -21.35 19.26
N ALA A 154 4.64 -21.34 20.43
CA ALA A 154 4.34 -22.57 21.15
C ALA A 154 3.37 -23.43 20.32
N GLY A 155 3.93 -24.38 19.56
CA GLY A 155 3.19 -25.41 18.82
C GLY A 155 2.93 -25.12 17.34
N TYR A 156 3.27 -23.93 16.82
CA TYR A 156 3.23 -23.65 15.39
C TYR A 156 4.29 -22.63 14.99
N THR A 157 4.54 -22.56 13.70
CA THR A 157 5.49 -21.63 13.12
C THR A 157 4.76 -20.76 12.10
N ILE A 158 5.04 -19.46 12.09
CA ILE A 158 4.58 -18.53 11.08
C ILE A 158 5.79 -18.14 10.25
N ILE A 159 5.67 -18.23 8.93
CA ILE A 159 6.69 -17.83 7.97
C ILE A 159 6.12 -16.68 7.15
N LYS A 160 6.78 -15.54 7.16
CA LYS A 160 6.54 -14.44 6.22
C LYS A 160 7.51 -14.63 5.05
N ASN A 161 7.00 -14.97 3.88
CA ASN A 161 7.83 -15.18 2.69
C ASN A 161 8.34 -13.84 2.08
N ALA A 162 9.19 -13.92 1.05
CA ALA A 162 9.73 -12.74 0.34
C ALA A 162 8.64 -11.83 -0.24
N LYS A 163 7.46 -12.36 -0.58
CA LYS A 163 6.30 -11.60 -1.05
C LYS A 163 5.46 -10.98 0.05
N GLY A 164 5.87 -11.18 1.33
CA GLY A 164 5.13 -10.70 2.50
C GLY A 164 3.92 -11.57 2.89
N GLU A 165 3.66 -12.70 2.20
CA GLU A 165 2.56 -13.58 2.52
C GLU A 165 2.89 -14.43 3.76
N LEU A 166 1.88 -14.66 4.62
CA LEU A 166 2.02 -15.52 5.79
C LEU A 166 1.65 -16.96 5.47
N THR A 167 2.50 -17.87 5.90
CA THR A 167 2.26 -19.32 5.86
C THR A 167 2.40 -19.91 7.24
N TYR A 168 1.56 -20.90 7.57
CA TYR A 168 1.49 -21.55 8.87
C TYR A 168 1.94 -23.00 8.80
N THR A 169 2.78 -23.42 9.76
CA THR A 169 3.16 -24.81 9.92
C THR A 169 2.90 -25.24 11.37
N LEU A 170 1.98 -26.16 11.57
CA LEU A 170 1.70 -26.76 12.89
C LEU A 170 2.80 -27.77 13.27
N LYS A 171 3.32 -27.65 14.46
CA LYS A 171 4.33 -28.59 15.03
C LYS A 171 3.72 -29.67 15.88
N ASP A 172 2.59 -29.40 16.56
CA ASP A 172 1.92 -30.31 17.46
C ASP A 172 0.46 -30.51 17.03
N SER A 173 0.11 -31.78 16.72
CA SER A 173 -1.24 -32.17 16.38
C SER A 173 -2.27 -32.01 17.51
N LYS A 174 -1.81 -31.91 18.78
CA LYS A 174 -2.70 -31.66 19.91
C LYS A 174 -3.22 -30.24 19.98
N LEU A 175 -2.45 -29.28 19.48
CA LEU A 175 -2.90 -27.88 19.34
C LEU A 175 -3.95 -27.70 18.25
N ALA A 176 -3.98 -28.60 17.28
CA ALA A 176 -5.03 -28.67 16.26
C ALA A 176 -6.44 -28.82 16.84
N SER A 177 -6.58 -29.43 18.00
CA SER A 177 -7.87 -29.63 18.68
C SER A 177 -8.20 -28.53 19.70
N ALA A 178 -7.30 -27.59 19.95
CA ALA A 178 -7.47 -26.51 20.94
C ALA A 178 -8.33 -25.34 20.47
N GLY A 179 -8.73 -25.30 19.18
CA GLY A 179 -9.57 -24.21 18.65
C GLY A 179 -8.88 -22.85 18.64
N LEU A 180 -7.56 -22.81 18.41
CA LEU A 180 -6.76 -21.58 18.39
C LEU A 180 -7.07 -20.74 17.16
N TYR A 181 -7.21 -19.41 17.33
CA TYR A 181 -7.50 -18.44 16.28
C TYR A 181 -6.43 -17.37 16.21
N ASN A 182 -6.14 -16.94 15.02
CA ASN A 182 -5.39 -15.72 14.77
C ASN A 182 -6.27 -14.66 14.11
N THR A 183 -5.92 -13.40 14.28
CA THR A 183 -6.64 -12.29 13.69
C THR A 183 -5.66 -11.39 12.94
N ILE A 184 -5.92 -11.13 11.65
CA ILE A 184 -5.25 -10.07 10.88
C ILE A 184 -6.10 -8.81 10.99
N VAL A 185 -5.45 -7.70 11.33
CA VAL A 185 -6.06 -6.36 11.38
C VAL A 185 -5.27 -5.45 10.47
N THR A 186 -5.91 -4.94 9.42
CA THR A 186 -5.37 -3.91 8.54
C THR A 186 -5.81 -2.53 9.05
N PRO A 187 -4.90 -1.60 9.35
CA PRO A 187 -5.27 -0.23 9.70
C PRO A 187 -5.79 0.55 8.46
N ARG A 188 -6.22 1.78 8.67
CA ARG A 188 -6.39 2.73 7.56
C ARG A 188 -5.06 2.88 6.83
N GLY A 189 -5.09 2.90 5.51
CA GLY A 189 -3.89 2.90 4.67
C GLY A 189 -3.11 1.59 4.69
N GLY A 190 -3.72 0.48 5.15
CA GLY A 190 -3.12 -0.84 5.15
C GLY A 190 -3.89 -1.82 4.29
N GLU A 191 -3.23 -2.74 3.63
CA GLU A 191 -3.80 -3.93 3.01
C GLU A 191 -2.88 -5.12 3.28
N TYR A 192 -3.41 -6.34 3.15
CA TYR A 192 -2.59 -7.51 3.38
C TYR A 192 -3.08 -8.74 2.61
N ASN A 193 -2.14 -9.56 2.15
CA ASN A 193 -2.43 -10.84 1.52
C ASN A 193 -2.10 -11.99 2.47
N LEU A 194 -3.05 -12.91 2.65
CA LEU A 194 -2.96 -14.01 3.57
C LEU A 194 -3.23 -15.31 2.84
N GLN A 195 -2.41 -16.33 3.08
CA GLN A 195 -2.72 -17.70 2.70
C GLN A 195 -3.15 -18.48 3.95
N LEU A 196 -4.35 -19.01 3.92
CA LEU A 196 -4.92 -19.83 4.99
C LEU A 196 -4.32 -21.24 5.02
N PRO A 197 -4.47 -21.99 6.14
CA PRO A 197 -3.93 -23.35 6.28
C PRO A 197 -4.46 -24.37 5.25
N ASP A 198 -5.63 -24.11 4.65
CA ASP A 198 -6.21 -24.94 3.58
C ASP A 198 -5.70 -24.58 2.17
N GLY A 199 -4.84 -23.57 2.07
CA GLY A 199 -4.30 -23.03 0.83
C GLY A 199 -5.22 -22.05 0.12
N SER A 200 -6.36 -21.66 0.70
CA SER A 200 -7.18 -20.54 0.25
C SER A 200 -6.43 -19.23 0.44
N LYS A 201 -6.64 -18.25 -0.47
CA LYS A 201 -6.01 -16.93 -0.40
C LYS A 201 -7.04 -15.87 -0.10
N ILE A 202 -6.63 -14.89 0.71
CA ILE A 202 -7.45 -13.75 1.08
C ILE A 202 -6.64 -12.48 0.89
N SER A 203 -7.18 -11.53 0.11
CA SER A 203 -6.70 -10.14 0.13
C SER A 203 -7.60 -9.36 1.08
N VAL A 204 -7.01 -8.72 2.07
CA VAL A 204 -7.72 -7.94 3.11
C VAL A 204 -7.49 -6.46 2.85
N ASN A 205 -8.57 -5.69 2.65
CA ASN A 205 -8.51 -4.26 2.34
C ASN A 205 -8.27 -3.41 3.61
N ALA A 206 -8.08 -2.11 3.44
CA ALA A 206 -7.83 -1.16 4.54
C ALA A 206 -8.98 -1.14 5.55
N SER A 207 -8.67 -0.94 6.84
CA SER A 207 -9.66 -0.92 7.94
C SER A 207 -10.49 -2.18 8.04
N SER A 208 -9.87 -3.35 7.90
CA SER A 208 -10.55 -4.63 7.95
C SER A 208 -9.91 -5.59 8.95
N THR A 209 -10.73 -6.52 9.41
CA THR A 209 -10.30 -7.55 10.36
C THR A 209 -10.76 -8.91 9.85
N ILE A 210 -9.86 -9.88 9.81
CA ILE A 210 -10.20 -11.26 9.52
C ILE A 210 -9.69 -12.19 10.63
N ARG A 211 -10.60 -12.97 11.20
CA ARG A 211 -10.31 -13.97 12.24
C ARG A 211 -10.47 -15.35 11.65
N TYR A 212 -9.48 -16.20 11.82
CA TYR A 212 -9.42 -17.54 11.25
C TYR A 212 -8.72 -18.51 12.19
N PRO A 213 -9.11 -19.81 12.18
CA PRO A 213 -8.48 -20.83 13.01
C PRO A 213 -7.11 -21.21 12.43
N LEU A 214 -6.16 -21.59 13.31
CA LEU A 214 -4.88 -22.15 12.90
C LEU A 214 -5.04 -23.49 12.18
N GLN A 215 -6.11 -24.21 12.47
CA GLN A 215 -6.52 -25.41 11.76
C GLN A 215 -8.04 -25.44 11.62
N PHE A 216 -8.51 -25.69 10.41
CA PHE A 216 -9.92 -25.85 10.15
C PHE A 216 -10.47 -27.16 10.70
N ASP A 217 -11.75 -27.13 11.05
CA ASP A 217 -12.53 -28.31 11.42
C ASP A 217 -12.59 -29.32 10.26
N ARG A 218 -12.93 -30.57 10.60
CA ARG A 218 -13.01 -31.64 9.61
C ARG A 218 -14.25 -31.55 8.71
N GLU A 219 -15.27 -30.86 9.15
CA GLU A 219 -16.58 -30.77 8.48
C GLU A 219 -16.84 -29.40 7.86
N LYS A 220 -16.17 -28.35 8.33
CA LYS A 220 -16.31 -26.98 7.83
C LYS A 220 -15.02 -26.18 7.98
N ARG A 221 -14.86 -25.18 7.11
CA ARG A 221 -13.80 -24.17 7.18
C ARG A 221 -14.47 -22.83 7.43
N GLU A 222 -14.31 -22.24 8.59
CA GLU A 222 -15.01 -21.04 9.01
C GLU A 222 -14.05 -19.92 9.34
N VAL A 223 -14.34 -18.70 8.84
CA VAL A 223 -13.65 -17.47 9.14
C VAL A 223 -14.64 -16.34 9.41
N GLU A 224 -14.22 -15.32 10.15
CA GLU A 224 -15.02 -14.14 10.47
C GLU A 224 -14.38 -12.91 9.81
N LEU A 225 -15.19 -12.06 9.16
CA LEU A 225 -14.77 -10.83 8.49
C LEU A 225 -15.54 -9.63 9.02
N ASP A 226 -14.82 -8.57 9.35
CA ASP A 226 -15.35 -7.21 9.50
C ASP A 226 -14.54 -6.28 8.56
N GLY A 227 -15.21 -5.53 7.68
CA GLY A 227 -14.60 -4.74 6.65
C GLY A 227 -14.69 -5.35 5.25
N GLU A 228 -13.63 -5.30 4.45
CA GLU A 228 -13.63 -5.80 3.08
C GLU A 228 -12.49 -6.78 2.82
N ALA A 229 -12.84 -7.89 2.16
CA ALA A 229 -11.86 -8.86 1.70
C ALA A 229 -12.30 -9.55 0.41
N TYR A 230 -11.31 -9.89 -0.40
CA TYR A 230 -11.45 -10.75 -1.57
C TYR A 230 -10.92 -12.14 -1.25
N PHE A 231 -11.69 -13.15 -1.59
CA PHE A 231 -11.42 -14.55 -1.31
C PHE A 231 -11.20 -15.33 -2.59
N GLU A 232 -10.17 -16.15 -2.62
CA GLU A 232 -9.91 -17.20 -3.59
C GLU A 232 -9.92 -18.54 -2.83
N VAL A 233 -11.09 -19.11 -2.68
CA VAL A 233 -11.29 -20.32 -1.86
C VAL A 233 -10.92 -21.56 -2.67
N LYS A 234 -9.95 -22.32 -2.15
CA LYS A 234 -9.58 -23.60 -2.75
C LYS A 234 -10.63 -24.67 -2.42
N GLN A 235 -11.05 -25.42 -3.44
CA GLN A 235 -11.91 -26.59 -3.22
C GLN A 235 -11.19 -27.65 -2.40
N MET A 236 -11.86 -28.17 -1.36
CA MET A 236 -11.35 -29.24 -0.53
C MET A 236 -12.32 -30.40 -0.51
N VAL A 237 -11.84 -31.59 -0.90
CA VAL A 237 -12.63 -32.84 -0.89
C VAL A 237 -11.98 -33.80 0.09
N LYS A 238 -12.79 -34.39 1.00
CA LYS A 238 -12.39 -35.39 1.97
C LYS A 238 -13.47 -36.46 2.07
N ASN A 239 -13.07 -37.72 1.97
CA ASN A 239 -14.01 -38.85 2.01
C ASN A 239 -15.19 -38.72 1.05
N ASN A 240 -14.93 -38.30 -0.19
CA ASN A 240 -15.91 -38.01 -1.25
C ASN A 240 -16.95 -36.93 -0.91
N LYS A 241 -16.71 -36.13 0.14
CA LYS A 241 -17.52 -34.95 0.50
C LYS A 241 -16.71 -33.68 0.34
N THR A 242 -17.28 -32.68 -0.31
CA THR A 242 -16.67 -31.36 -0.36
C THR A 242 -16.90 -30.65 0.96
N ILE A 243 -15.81 -30.20 1.58
CA ILE A 243 -15.82 -29.48 2.85
C ILE A 243 -16.14 -28.00 2.56
N PRO A 244 -17.26 -27.46 3.07
CA PRO A 244 -17.65 -26.08 2.81
C PRO A 244 -16.70 -25.08 3.47
N PHE A 245 -16.54 -23.92 2.84
CA PHE A 245 -15.90 -22.75 3.39
C PHE A 245 -16.98 -21.73 3.74
N ILE A 246 -16.93 -21.19 4.95
CA ILE A 246 -17.96 -20.32 5.50
C ILE A 246 -17.29 -19.00 5.91
N VAL A 247 -17.84 -17.87 5.43
CA VAL A 247 -17.46 -16.55 5.90
C VAL A 247 -18.63 -15.97 6.68
N LYS A 248 -18.36 -15.58 7.92
CA LYS A 248 -19.31 -14.86 8.76
C LYS A 248 -18.96 -13.37 8.80
N THR A 249 -19.92 -12.54 8.58
CA THR A 249 -19.91 -11.11 8.90
C THR A 249 -20.91 -10.85 10.01
N ARG A 250 -21.18 -9.57 10.34
CA ARG A 250 -22.14 -9.22 11.40
C ARG A 250 -23.52 -9.85 11.22
N GLU A 251 -24.03 -9.88 9.99
CA GLU A 251 -25.42 -10.30 9.70
C GLU A 251 -25.52 -11.27 8.52
N GLN A 252 -24.42 -11.59 7.85
CA GLN A 252 -24.39 -12.49 6.72
C GLN A 252 -23.54 -13.73 7.04
N THR A 253 -24.08 -14.88 6.70
CA THR A 253 -23.30 -16.12 6.56
C THR A 253 -23.24 -16.50 5.10
N LEU A 254 -22.02 -16.55 4.57
CA LEU A 254 -21.71 -16.94 3.21
C LEU A 254 -21.10 -18.34 3.20
N LYS A 255 -21.58 -19.21 2.32
CA LYS A 255 -21.08 -20.58 2.19
C LYS A 255 -20.70 -20.88 0.75
N VAL A 256 -19.49 -21.45 0.57
CA VAL A 256 -18.94 -21.82 -0.75
C VAL A 256 -18.23 -23.16 -0.68
N LEU A 257 -17.92 -23.72 -1.84
CA LEU A 257 -17.16 -24.99 -1.96
C LEU A 257 -15.79 -24.79 -2.61
N GLY A 258 -15.66 -23.78 -3.49
CA GLY A 258 -14.46 -23.43 -4.22
C GLY A 258 -14.82 -22.29 -5.16
N THR A 259 -14.48 -21.03 -4.83
CA THR A 259 -15.17 -19.86 -5.34
C THR A 259 -14.30 -18.64 -5.15
N SER A 260 -14.37 -17.70 -6.11
CA SER A 260 -13.74 -16.39 -6.01
C SER A 260 -14.81 -15.31 -5.84
N PHE A 261 -14.73 -14.51 -4.76
CA PHE A 261 -15.72 -13.50 -4.42
C PHE A 261 -15.17 -12.38 -3.56
N ASN A 262 -15.84 -11.23 -3.56
CA ASN A 262 -15.57 -10.09 -2.69
C ASN A 262 -16.71 -9.88 -1.69
N ILE A 263 -16.39 -9.56 -0.45
CA ILE A 263 -17.34 -9.09 0.56
C ILE A 263 -16.89 -7.71 1.03
N ASN A 264 -17.83 -6.74 1.04
CA ASN A 264 -17.65 -5.42 1.63
C ASN A 264 -18.72 -5.21 2.70
N SER A 265 -18.30 -5.09 3.96
CA SER A 265 -19.17 -4.96 5.14
C SER A 265 -18.85 -3.73 5.99
N TYR A 266 -18.24 -2.67 5.41
CA TYR A 266 -17.87 -1.46 6.16
C TYR A 266 -19.03 -0.65 6.72
N SER A 267 -20.21 -0.76 6.12
CA SER A 267 -21.37 0.01 6.51
C SER A 267 -22.53 -0.89 6.98
N ASP A 268 -23.68 -0.29 7.27
CA ASP A 268 -24.95 -1.02 7.49
C ASP A 268 -25.44 -1.78 6.23
N GLN A 269 -24.72 -1.66 5.15
CA GLN A 269 -24.95 -2.36 3.90
C GLN A 269 -23.81 -3.36 3.67
N ILE A 270 -24.15 -4.63 3.50
CA ILE A 270 -23.19 -5.69 3.17
C ILE A 270 -23.33 -6.01 1.69
N GLU A 271 -22.25 -5.82 0.93
CA GLU A 271 -22.20 -6.15 -0.49
C GLU A 271 -21.35 -7.41 -0.70
N THR A 272 -21.89 -8.37 -1.43
CA THR A 272 -21.18 -9.59 -1.83
C THR A 272 -21.23 -9.75 -3.33
N THR A 273 -20.06 -9.75 -3.98
CA THR A 273 -19.93 -9.90 -5.43
C THR A 273 -19.28 -11.23 -5.74
N LEU A 274 -19.95 -12.04 -6.54
CA LEU A 274 -19.41 -13.32 -7.02
C LEU A 274 -18.67 -13.14 -8.34
N VAL A 275 -17.41 -13.58 -8.36
CA VAL A 275 -16.57 -13.55 -9.57
C VAL A 275 -16.62 -14.91 -10.28
N GLU A 276 -16.39 -16.00 -9.53
CA GLU A 276 -16.35 -17.36 -10.08
C GLU A 276 -16.92 -18.37 -9.08
N GLY A 277 -17.60 -19.39 -9.59
CA GLY A 277 -18.16 -20.49 -8.78
C GLY A 277 -19.60 -20.27 -8.39
N LYS A 278 -19.95 -20.59 -7.15
CA LYS A 278 -21.29 -20.40 -6.55
C LYS A 278 -21.18 -19.97 -5.10
N VAL A 279 -22.06 -19.06 -4.70
CA VAL A 279 -22.18 -18.57 -3.33
C VAL A 279 -23.59 -18.81 -2.84
N GLU A 280 -23.71 -19.39 -1.64
CA GLU A 280 -24.95 -19.45 -0.88
C GLU A 280 -24.88 -18.40 0.24
N LEU A 281 -25.84 -17.46 0.26
CA LEU A 281 -25.96 -16.39 1.25
C LEU A 281 -27.14 -16.68 2.19
N SER A 282 -26.92 -16.48 3.48
CA SER A 282 -27.94 -16.53 4.51
C SER A 282 -27.90 -15.29 5.38
N TYR A 283 -29.06 -14.75 5.72
CA TYR A 283 -29.22 -13.59 6.60
C TYR A 283 -30.18 -13.98 7.74
N PRO A 284 -30.24 -13.23 8.86
CA PRO A 284 -31.00 -13.64 10.04
C PRO A 284 -32.45 -14.06 9.77
N ASN A 285 -33.15 -13.34 8.91
CA ASN A 285 -34.58 -13.56 8.62
C ASN A 285 -34.85 -14.02 7.18
N SER A 286 -33.84 -14.48 6.44
CA SER A 286 -33.96 -14.87 5.04
C SER A 286 -33.48 -16.29 4.79
N LYS A 287 -34.23 -17.03 3.97
CA LYS A 287 -33.77 -18.31 3.42
C LYS A 287 -32.54 -18.09 2.54
N GLY A 288 -31.69 -19.10 2.46
CA GLY A 288 -30.49 -19.07 1.64
C GLY A 288 -30.75 -18.62 0.20
N ARG A 289 -29.91 -17.73 -0.31
CA ARG A 289 -29.93 -17.22 -1.68
C ARG A 289 -28.67 -17.64 -2.40
N LEU A 290 -28.79 -17.97 -3.67
CA LEU A 290 -27.65 -18.32 -4.51
C LEU A 290 -27.30 -17.12 -5.39
N LEU A 291 -26.01 -16.84 -5.48
CA LEU A 291 -25.43 -15.95 -6.48
C LEU A 291 -24.82 -16.78 -7.61
N ASN A 292 -24.99 -16.27 -8.82
CA ASN A 292 -24.26 -16.69 -10.02
C ASN A 292 -23.06 -15.75 -10.27
N PRO A 293 -22.07 -16.16 -11.06
CA PRO A 293 -20.99 -15.29 -11.48
C PRO A 293 -21.50 -13.96 -12.05
N ASN A 294 -20.80 -12.85 -11.73
CA ASN A 294 -21.16 -11.48 -12.07
C ASN A 294 -22.42 -10.95 -11.38
N GLN A 295 -22.88 -11.61 -10.32
CA GLN A 295 -23.94 -11.09 -9.48
C GLN A 295 -23.40 -10.49 -8.18
N GLN A 296 -24.04 -9.42 -7.75
CA GLN A 296 -23.83 -8.78 -6.46
C GLN A 296 -25.13 -8.82 -5.64
N SER A 297 -25.03 -9.35 -4.43
CA SER A 297 -26.05 -9.16 -3.40
C SER A 297 -25.72 -7.93 -2.59
N ARG A 298 -26.74 -7.15 -2.27
CA ARG A 298 -26.66 -6.01 -1.37
C ARG A 298 -27.71 -6.18 -0.28
N TYR A 299 -27.25 -6.36 0.95
CA TYR A 299 -28.11 -6.49 2.13
C TYR A 299 -28.09 -5.19 2.93
N HIS A 300 -29.25 -4.72 3.36
CA HIS A 300 -29.44 -3.53 4.14
C HIS A 300 -29.86 -3.89 5.58
N SER A 301 -29.01 -3.65 6.53
CA SER A 301 -29.23 -4.03 7.94
C SER A 301 -30.45 -3.32 8.58
N LYS A 302 -30.76 -2.09 8.14
CA LYS A 302 -31.79 -1.24 8.76
C LYS A 302 -33.22 -1.78 8.53
N ASP A 303 -33.47 -2.28 7.35
CA ASP A 303 -34.80 -2.78 6.93
C ASP A 303 -34.77 -4.28 6.60
N GLU A 304 -33.64 -4.93 6.86
CA GLU A 304 -33.41 -6.36 6.61
C GLU A 304 -33.72 -6.78 5.16
N SER A 305 -33.66 -5.82 4.23
CA SER A 305 -33.92 -6.07 2.82
C SER A 305 -32.63 -6.44 2.09
N PHE A 306 -32.78 -7.15 0.98
CA PHE A 306 -31.66 -7.39 0.07
C PHE A 306 -32.11 -7.36 -1.37
N ASP A 307 -31.25 -6.97 -2.26
CA ASP A 307 -31.38 -7.06 -3.71
C ASP A 307 -30.21 -7.83 -4.32
N ILE A 308 -30.43 -8.42 -5.46
CA ILE A 308 -29.40 -9.07 -6.29
C ILE A 308 -29.45 -8.45 -7.66
N LYS A 309 -28.31 -8.01 -8.16
CA LYS A 309 -28.16 -7.40 -9.49
C LYS A 309 -26.96 -7.97 -10.23
N ASP A 310 -27.01 -7.92 -11.54
CA ASP A 310 -25.85 -8.18 -12.38
C ASP A 310 -24.90 -6.96 -12.33
N VAL A 311 -23.61 -7.21 -12.19
CA VAL A 311 -22.55 -6.20 -12.11
C VAL A 311 -21.34 -6.65 -12.91
N ASP A 312 -20.49 -5.69 -13.30
CA ASP A 312 -19.14 -6.00 -13.73
C ASP A 312 -18.23 -6.13 -12.47
N PRO A 313 -17.72 -7.33 -12.17
CA PRO A 313 -16.86 -7.53 -11.00
C PRO A 313 -15.57 -6.70 -11.04
N PHE A 314 -15.15 -6.25 -12.23
CA PHE A 314 -13.96 -5.40 -12.37
C PHE A 314 -13.98 -4.23 -11.39
N TYR A 315 -15.09 -3.52 -11.27
CA TYR A 315 -15.19 -2.36 -10.37
C TYR A 315 -15.12 -2.75 -8.90
N THR A 316 -15.62 -3.91 -8.53
CA THR A 316 -15.60 -4.38 -7.13
C THR A 316 -14.24 -4.87 -6.69
N ILE A 317 -13.48 -5.52 -7.60
CA ILE A 317 -12.19 -6.13 -7.25
C ILE A 317 -10.98 -5.30 -7.67
N ALA A 318 -11.18 -4.11 -8.24
CA ALA A 318 -10.11 -3.24 -8.72
C ALA A 318 -9.09 -2.91 -7.62
N TRP A 319 -9.57 -2.74 -6.37
CA TRP A 319 -8.74 -2.41 -5.22
C TRP A 319 -7.63 -3.43 -4.96
N LYS A 320 -7.91 -4.73 -5.09
CA LYS A 320 -6.90 -5.79 -4.94
C LYS A 320 -5.89 -5.83 -6.09
N ASN A 321 -6.25 -5.24 -7.24
CA ASN A 321 -5.42 -5.11 -8.43
C ASN A 321 -4.69 -3.74 -8.49
N GLY A 322 -4.64 -3.02 -7.36
CA GLY A 322 -3.91 -1.77 -7.23
C GLY A 322 -4.61 -0.54 -7.81
N ASN A 323 -5.92 -0.59 -8.06
CA ASN A 323 -6.68 0.50 -8.65
C ASN A 323 -7.90 0.90 -7.80
N PHE A 324 -8.26 2.18 -7.86
CA PHE A 324 -9.63 2.61 -7.66
C PHE A 324 -10.35 2.55 -9.00
N ALA A 325 -11.50 1.91 -9.05
CA ALA A 325 -12.35 1.88 -10.24
C ALA A 325 -13.81 2.09 -9.84
N PHE A 326 -14.44 3.04 -10.47
CA PHE A 326 -15.78 3.48 -10.14
C PHE A 326 -16.65 3.51 -11.39
N GLU A 327 -17.89 3.04 -11.27
CA GLU A 327 -18.93 3.13 -12.30
C GLU A 327 -20.13 3.86 -11.71
N ASN A 328 -20.39 5.07 -12.17
CA ASN A 328 -21.52 5.88 -11.69
C ASN A 328 -21.63 5.94 -10.15
N ALA A 329 -20.48 5.90 -9.46
CA ALA A 329 -20.43 5.91 -8.00
C ALA A 329 -20.72 7.30 -7.44
N SER A 330 -21.37 7.37 -6.26
CA SER A 330 -21.54 8.65 -5.59
C SER A 330 -20.19 9.21 -5.15
N LEU A 331 -20.01 10.53 -5.21
CA LEU A 331 -18.79 11.16 -4.70
C LEU A 331 -18.51 10.76 -3.25
N SER A 332 -19.55 10.61 -2.43
CA SER A 332 -19.42 10.11 -1.06
C SER A 332 -18.80 8.71 -0.99
N THR A 333 -19.16 7.80 -1.89
CA THR A 333 -18.55 6.45 -1.98
C THR A 333 -17.08 6.55 -2.34
N VAL A 334 -16.76 7.33 -3.39
CA VAL A 334 -15.37 7.57 -3.82
C VAL A 334 -14.53 8.12 -2.66
N MET A 335 -15.02 9.16 -1.98
CA MET A 335 -14.28 9.78 -0.88
C MET A 335 -14.09 8.86 0.33
N LYS A 336 -15.03 7.96 0.62
CA LYS A 336 -14.87 6.94 1.67
C LYS A 336 -13.74 5.97 1.37
N ASP A 337 -13.56 5.57 0.10
CA ASP A 337 -12.46 4.70 -0.30
C ASP A 337 -11.11 5.43 -0.19
N LEU A 338 -11.04 6.69 -0.64
CA LEU A 338 -9.85 7.52 -0.47
C LEU A 338 -9.54 7.76 1.01
N GLU A 339 -10.54 8.04 1.82
CA GLU A 339 -10.44 8.23 3.26
C GLU A 339 -9.80 7.02 3.94
N ARG A 340 -10.23 5.81 3.61
CA ARG A 340 -9.65 4.57 4.14
C ARG A 340 -8.23 4.34 3.67
N TRP A 341 -7.96 4.51 2.37
CA TRP A 341 -6.68 4.16 1.77
C TRP A 341 -5.56 5.17 2.09
N TYR A 342 -5.86 6.46 2.07
CA TYR A 342 -4.87 7.50 2.37
C TYR A 342 -4.81 7.88 3.86
N ASN A 343 -5.68 7.27 4.69
CA ASN A 343 -5.82 7.60 6.11
C ASN A 343 -6.01 9.10 6.32
N VAL A 344 -7.00 9.68 5.68
CA VAL A 344 -7.38 11.11 5.74
C VAL A 344 -8.81 11.24 6.25
N GLU A 345 -9.17 12.41 6.73
CA GLU A 345 -10.55 12.78 7.05
C GLU A 345 -11.17 13.55 5.88
N VAL A 346 -12.47 13.41 5.67
CA VAL A 346 -13.20 14.10 4.60
C VAL A 346 -14.29 14.99 5.19
N GLU A 347 -14.21 16.29 4.88
CA GLU A 347 -15.21 17.30 5.26
C GLU A 347 -15.95 17.76 3.99
N TYR A 348 -17.27 17.79 4.05
CA TYR A 348 -18.09 18.23 2.92
C TYR A 348 -18.63 19.64 3.15
N ARG A 349 -18.35 20.56 2.20
CA ARG A 349 -18.91 21.91 2.17
C ARG A 349 -19.72 22.09 0.89
N GLY A 350 -21.04 22.02 1.03
CA GLY A 350 -21.98 22.08 -0.09
C GLY A 350 -22.74 20.77 -0.31
N ASN A 351 -23.58 20.74 -1.34
CA ASN A 351 -24.43 19.58 -1.64
C ASN A 351 -23.80 18.70 -2.71
N ILE A 352 -23.20 17.58 -2.27
CA ILE A 352 -22.54 16.60 -3.16
C ILE A 352 -23.43 15.43 -3.58
N SER A 353 -24.70 15.39 -3.14
CA SER A 353 -25.58 14.22 -3.27
C SER A 353 -25.82 13.77 -4.72
N LYS A 354 -25.76 14.72 -5.69
CA LYS A 354 -25.97 14.46 -7.10
C LYS A 354 -24.70 14.17 -7.89
N ILE A 355 -23.54 14.36 -7.29
CA ILE A 355 -22.26 14.17 -7.98
C ILE A 355 -21.96 12.69 -8.10
N ARG A 356 -21.70 12.25 -9.34
CA ARG A 356 -21.35 10.88 -9.70
C ARG A 356 -19.99 10.87 -10.39
N PHE A 357 -19.24 9.80 -10.18
CA PHE A 357 -17.94 9.61 -10.77
C PHE A 357 -17.83 8.24 -11.43
N SER A 358 -17.22 8.22 -12.61
CA SER A 358 -16.80 7.01 -13.30
C SER A 358 -15.36 7.18 -13.76
N GLY A 359 -14.53 6.20 -13.52
CA GLY A 359 -13.12 6.23 -13.90
C GLY A 359 -12.29 5.20 -13.16
N THR A 360 -11.07 5.02 -13.63
CA THR A 360 -10.08 4.14 -13.01
C THR A 360 -8.78 4.90 -12.83
N ILE A 361 -8.18 4.79 -11.64
CA ILE A 361 -6.91 5.42 -11.30
C ILE A 361 -6.13 4.50 -10.35
N SER A 362 -4.80 4.48 -10.50
CA SER A 362 -3.94 3.72 -9.59
C SER A 362 -4.08 4.22 -8.16
N LYS A 363 -4.29 3.32 -7.21
CA LYS A 363 -4.37 3.68 -5.78
C LYS A 363 -3.01 4.00 -5.16
N TYR A 364 -1.92 3.71 -5.87
CA TYR A 364 -0.56 4.04 -5.44
C TYR A 364 -0.10 5.43 -5.90
N GLU A 365 -0.95 6.18 -6.62
CA GLU A 365 -0.69 7.57 -6.94
C GLU A 365 -0.75 8.47 -5.70
N HIS A 366 -0.06 9.61 -5.73
CA HIS A 366 -0.22 10.64 -4.71
C HIS A 366 -1.65 11.16 -4.70
N ILE A 367 -2.18 11.44 -3.51
CA ILE A 367 -3.58 11.86 -3.34
C ILE A 367 -3.93 13.09 -4.18
N ASP A 368 -2.99 14.04 -4.34
CA ASP A 368 -3.19 15.25 -5.14
C ASP A 368 -3.54 14.92 -6.60
N LYS A 369 -2.87 13.92 -7.19
CA LYS A 369 -3.17 13.47 -8.56
C LYS A 369 -4.55 12.84 -8.64
N VAL A 370 -4.92 12.02 -7.63
CA VAL A 370 -6.24 11.38 -7.57
C VAL A 370 -7.33 12.43 -7.45
N LEU A 371 -7.20 13.39 -6.53
CA LEU A 371 -8.15 14.48 -6.36
C LEU A 371 -8.23 15.36 -7.61
N LYS A 372 -7.09 15.65 -8.24
CA LYS A 372 -7.05 16.41 -9.49
C LYS A 372 -7.79 15.71 -10.62
N ALA A 373 -7.64 14.40 -10.76
CA ALA A 373 -8.37 13.62 -11.75
C ALA A 373 -9.90 13.71 -11.53
N ILE A 374 -10.35 13.70 -10.27
CA ILE A 374 -11.76 13.87 -9.94
C ILE A 374 -12.22 15.33 -10.24
N GLU A 375 -11.41 16.33 -9.94
CA GLU A 375 -11.72 17.75 -10.26
C GLU A 375 -11.91 18.01 -11.76
N LEU A 376 -11.22 17.26 -12.63
CA LEU A 376 -11.35 17.38 -14.08
C LEU A 376 -12.77 17.11 -14.60
N THR A 377 -13.61 16.45 -13.80
CA THR A 377 -15.05 16.30 -14.11
C THR A 377 -15.81 17.63 -14.03
N GLY A 378 -15.22 18.67 -13.46
CA GLY A 378 -15.78 20.01 -13.33
C GLY A 378 -16.85 20.19 -12.25
N SER A 379 -17.18 19.13 -11.52
CA SER A 379 -18.32 19.11 -10.58
C SER A 379 -17.94 19.37 -9.13
N VAL A 380 -16.64 19.42 -8.81
CA VAL A 380 -16.14 19.49 -7.43
C VAL A 380 -14.76 20.12 -7.38
N LYS A 381 -14.43 20.75 -6.25
CA LYS A 381 -13.11 21.26 -5.88
C LYS A 381 -12.65 20.64 -4.58
N PHE A 382 -11.34 20.48 -4.42
CA PHE A 382 -10.76 19.96 -3.20
C PHE A 382 -9.73 20.92 -2.61
N LYS A 383 -9.67 20.96 -1.28
CA LYS A 383 -8.61 21.61 -0.52
C LYS A 383 -8.06 20.62 0.49
N ILE A 384 -6.75 20.48 0.54
CA ILE A 384 -6.08 19.64 1.53
C ILE A 384 -5.59 20.56 2.67
N GLU A 385 -5.96 20.22 3.90
CA GLU A 385 -5.49 20.85 5.13
C GLU A 385 -4.94 19.76 6.05
N GLU A 386 -3.62 19.62 6.12
CA GLU A 386 -2.94 18.52 6.80
C GLU A 386 -3.43 17.16 6.31
N ARG A 387 -4.13 16.39 7.15
CA ARG A 387 -4.73 15.10 6.79
C ARG A 387 -6.24 15.16 6.57
N ARG A 388 -6.77 16.33 6.29
CA ARG A 388 -8.19 16.56 5.99
C ARG A 388 -8.37 17.04 4.56
N ILE A 389 -9.32 16.42 3.86
CA ILE A 389 -9.75 16.82 2.52
C ILE A 389 -11.08 17.55 2.65
N ILE A 390 -11.12 18.81 2.25
CA ILE A 390 -12.34 19.61 2.18
C ILE A 390 -12.88 19.51 0.76
N VAL A 391 -14.09 18.96 0.64
CA VAL A 391 -14.83 18.82 -0.61
C VAL A 391 -15.76 20.03 -0.77
N MET A 392 -15.61 20.75 -1.85
CA MET A 392 -16.39 21.97 -2.15
C MET A 392 -17.11 21.81 -3.49
N ASN A 393 -18.35 22.27 -3.55
CA ASN A 393 -19.15 22.30 -4.77
C ASN A 393 -19.45 23.73 -5.17
#